data_f29c95affc6f4699c438f741b509d0b6
#
_entry.id   f29c95affc6f4699c438f741b509d0b6
#
_cell.length_a   1.000
_cell.length_b   1.000
_cell.length_c   1.000
_cell.angle_alpha   90.00
_cell.angle_beta   90.00
_cell.angle_gamma   90.00
#
_symmetry.space_group_name_H-M   'P 1'
#
loop_
_entity.id
_entity.type
_entity.pdbx_description
1 polymer ?
#
loop_
_entity_poly.entity_id
_entity_poly.type
_entity_poly.pdbx_seq_one_letter_code
_entity_poly.pdbx_strand_id
1 'polypeptide(L)'
;MRQICIVAGARPNFVKVSPLIRAIRNSSEAQYHLVYAGREEDPTLETSLFEDLQMPQPDIYLGVDSRSLNEITAQVMAAFDHYLDEHPADVVIVVDDLASTMAAAITAKKRGAKLAHLVAGTRSFDINMPKEINRLVIDALSDYLFTAGVRSNSVATREQQSESSQTFMVGNILMDTLRYNMARLRKPALNLDEGKYLLLTLNRRVLLADEEQLRQILMTLIETTGDLPIVAPLRDNALRVVVRQLTELPVSSSKFIVRNSIPYLEFGWLTAHAKGVITDSGNVAEEATFNSVPCITLNDYTEHQETVTVGSNVLVGGDMGKLRSALADMMGGQWKKCALPDRWDGRTAERIVQILLS
;
A
#
# COMPACT_ATOMS: atom_id res chain seq x y z
N MET A 1 25.73 18.09 -4.95
CA MET A 1 24.39 17.58 -5.24
C MET A 1 24.27 16.22 -4.55
N ARG A 2 23.29 16.06 -3.65
CA ARG A 2 23.15 14.84 -2.85
C ARG A 2 22.69 13.67 -3.74
N GLN A 3 23.35 12.52 -3.64
CA GLN A 3 23.05 11.32 -4.40
C GLN A 3 22.08 10.45 -3.59
N ILE A 4 20.85 10.27 -4.07
CA ILE A 4 19.80 9.51 -3.40
C ILE A 4 19.52 8.24 -4.20
N CYS A 5 19.63 7.08 -3.56
CA CYS A 5 19.20 5.81 -4.15
C CYS A 5 17.84 5.42 -3.55
N ILE A 6 16.83 5.22 -4.38
CA ILE A 6 15.49 4.77 -3.97
C ILE A 6 15.32 3.33 -4.36
N VAL A 7 15.06 2.43 -3.39
CA VAL A 7 14.88 1.00 -3.64
C VAL A 7 13.42 0.60 -3.54
N ALA A 8 12.88 0.11 -4.64
CA ALA A 8 11.54 -0.47 -4.72
C ALA A 8 11.62 -2.00 -4.82
N GLY A 9 10.83 -2.71 -4.04
CA GLY A 9 10.82 -4.18 -4.01
C GLY A 9 9.57 -4.81 -4.62
N ALA A 10 8.53 -4.04 -4.88
CA ALA A 10 7.28 -4.52 -5.48
C ALA A 10 6.46 -3.36 -6.07
N ARG A 11 5.49 -3.71 -6.93
CA ARG A 11 4.58 -2.75 -7.58
C ARG A 11 3.99 -1.68 -6.65
N PRO A 12 3.49 -1.99 -5.44
CA PRO A 12 2.93 -0.97 -4.55
C PRO A 12 3.92 0.12 -4.11
N ASN A 13 5.22 -0.19 -4.10
CA ASN A 13 6.23 0.80 -3.74
C ASN A 13 6.29 1.95 -4.76
N PHE A 14 6.07 1.70 -6.06
CA PHE A 14 6.10 2.74 -7.08
C PHE A 14 5.02 3.81 -6.85
N VAL A 15 3.86 3.41 -6.35
CA VAL A 15 2.80 4.35 -5.95
C VAL A 15 3.29 5.31 -4.86
N LYS A 16 4.09 4.80 -3.91
CA LYS A 16 4.62 5.58 -2.78
C LYS A 16 5.87 6.40 -3.14
N VAL A 17 6.70 5.92 -4.08
CA VAL A 17 7.92 6.66 -4.46
C VAL A 17 7.69 7.69 -5.55
N SER A 18 6.62 7.58 -6.33
CA SER A 18 6.33 8.53 -7.42
C SER A 18 6.28 10.01 -6.97
N PRO A 19 5.64 10.38 -5.84
CA PRO A 19 5.67 11.77 -5.37
C PRO A 19 7.05 12.19 -4.89
N LEU A 20 7.82 11.26 -4.31
CA LEU A 20 9.19 11.54 -3.87
C LEU A 20 10.10 11.85 -5.06
N ILE A 21 10.01 11.06 -6.13
CA ILE A 21 10.73 11.32 -7.39
C ILE A 21 10.38 12.69 -7.96
N ARG A 22 9.09 13.06 -7.97
CA ARG A 22 8.66 14.41 -8.41
C ARG A 22 9.26 15.51 -7.56
N ALA A 23 9.23 15.34 -6.23
CA ALA A 23 9.79 16.35 -5.31
C ALA A 23 11.30 16.50 -5.47
N ILE A 24 12.06 15.40 -5.64
CA ILE A 24 13.51 15.45 -5.88
C ILE A 24 13.81 16.12 -7.22
N ARG A 25 13.09 15.77 -8.30
CA ARG A 25 13.28 16.40 -9.63
C ARG A 25 13.01 17.91 -9.63
N ASN A 26 12.15 18.39 -8.75
CA ASN A 26 11.89 19.82 -8.58
C ASN A 26 12.95 20.53 -7.73
N SER A 27 13.87 19.78 -7.10
CA SER A 27 15.01 20.30 -6.36
C SER A 27 16.25 20.34 -7.25
N SER A 28 17.02 21.41 -7.16
CA SER A 28 18.34 21.51 -7.82
C SER A 28 19.48 20.93 -6.98
N GLU A 29 19.20 20.44 -5.77
CA GLU A 29 20.21 20.07 -4.78
C GLU A 29 20.43 18.55 -4.65
N ALA A 30 19.56 17.74 -5.26
CA ALA A 30 19.66 16.28 -5.25
C ALA A 30 19.49 15.66 -6.63
N GLN A 31 20.07 14.49 -6.78
CA GLN A 31 19.81 13.54 -7.88
C GLN A 31 19.34 12.22 -7.30
N TYR A 32 18.65 11.43 -8.08
CA TYR A 32 18.22 10.11 -7.63
C TYR A 32 18.50 9.04 -8.67
N HIS A 33 18.64 7.81 -8.19
CA HIS A 33 18.54 6.58 -8.97
C HIS A 33 17.41 5.74 -8.39
N LEU A 34 16.54 5.21 -9.26
CA LEU A 34 15.47 4.31 -8.89
C LEU A 34 15.88 2.88 -9.20
N VAL A 35 16.07 2.09 -8.16
CA VAL A 35 16.47 0.68 -8.23
C VAL A 35 15.27 -0.21 -7.95
N TYR A 36 15.01 -1.17 -8.83
CA TYR A 36 14.02 -2.22 -8.60
C TYR A 36 14.71 -3.54 -8.26
N ALA A 37 14.28 -4.18 -7.18
CA ALA A 37 14.88 -5.43 -6.73
C ALA A 37 14.61 -6.62 -7.67
N GLY A 38 13.48 -6.63 -8.36
CA GLY A 38 13.06 -7.69 -9.28
C GLY A 38 13.65 -7.60 -10.68
N ARG A 39 13.08 -8.37 -11.59
CA ARG A 39 13.47 -8.41 -13.01
C ARG A 39 12.76 -7.32 -13.81
N GLU A 40 13.36 -6.95 -14.95
CA GLU A 40 12.76 -6.01 -15.90
C GLU A 40 11.45 -6.56 -16.48
N GLU A 41 11.38 -7.87 -16.73
CA GLU A 41 10.21 -8.56 -17.27
C GLU A 41 9.16 -8.94 -16.21
N ASP A 42 9.18 -8.30 -15.04
CA ASP A 42 8.18 -8.56 -14.01
C ASP A 42 6.77 -8.21 -14.55
N PRO A 43 5.88 -9.20 -14.69
CA PRO A 43 4.56 -8.98 -15.27
C PRO A 43 3.65 -8.08 -14.43
N THR A 44 4.03 -7.78 -13.18
CA THR A 44 3.30 -6.85 -12.32
C THR A 44 3.66 -5.39 -12.59
N LEU A 45 4.74 -5.13 -13.34
CA LEU A 45 5.22 -3.80 -13.74
C LEU A 45 4.72 -3.44 -15.14
N GLU A 46 3.42 -3.32 -15.29
CA GLU A 46 2.81 -2.88 -16.54
C GLU A 46 3.27 -1.45 -16.89
N THR A 47 3.59 -1.20 -18.15
CA THR A 47 3.98 0.15 -18.65
C THR A 47 2.94 1.21 -18.26
N SER A 48 1.65 0.87 -18.31
CA SER A 48 0.54 1.73 -17.92
C SER A 48 0.64 2.24 -16.48
N LEU A 49 1.28 1.49 -15.56
CA LEU A 49 1.50 1.94 -14.19
C LEU A 49 2.39 3.20 -14.15
N PHE A 50 3.51 3.17 -14.87
CA PHE A 50 4.46 4.30 -14.90
C PHE A 50 3.87 5.51 -15.61
N GLU A 51 3.09 5.29 -16.69
CA GLU A 51 2.33 6.33 -17.39
C GLU A 51 1.28 6.97 -16.47
N ASP A 52 0.48 6.16 -15.78
CA ASP A 52 -0.54 6.63 -14.84
C ASP A 52 0.08 7.41 -13.67
N LEU A 53 1.21 6.95 -13.15
CA LEU A 53 1.94 7.64 -12.08
C LEU A 53 2.78 8.84 -12.55
N GLN A 54 2.95 9.02 -13.88
CA GLN A 54 3.83 10.02 -14.50
C GLN A 54 5.25 9.97 -13.92
N MET A 55 5.82 8.79 -13.85
CA MET A 55 7.16 8.56 -13.35
C MET A 55 7.98 7.73 -14.37
N PRO A 56 9.32 7.84 -14.38
CA PRO A 56 10.14 6.96 -15.20
C PRO A 56 10.09 5.52 -14.70
N GLN A 57 10.47 4.60 -15.57
CA GLN A 57 10.80 3.25 -15.18
C GLN A 57 12.06 3.23 -14.28
N PRO A 58 12.33 2.15 -13.55
CA PRO A 58 13.57 2.00 -12.81
C PRO A 58 14.81 2.21 -13.70
N ASP A 59 15.80 2.88 -13.14
CA ASP A 59 17.10 3.04 -13.80
C ASP A 59 17.88 1.71 -13.83
N ILE A 60 17.66 0.89 -12.77
CA ILE A 60 18.34 -0.41 -12.56
C ILE A 60 17.34 -1.45 -12.07
N TYR A 61 17.51 -2.66 -12.60
CA TYR A 61 16.83 -3.88 -12.16
C TYR A 61 17.87 -4.85 -11.60
N LEU A 62 17.72 -5.28 -10.34
CA LEU A 62 18.65 -6.20 -9.71
C LEU A 62 18.47 -7.67 -10.18
N GLY A 63 17.40 -7.95 -10.90
CA GLY A 63 17.16 -9.24 -11.54
C GLY A 63 16.74 -10.36 -10.57
N VAL A 64 16.37 -10.06 -9.34
CA VAL A 64 16.02 -11.07 -8.34
C VAL A 64 14.66 -11.69 -8.64
N ASP A 65 14.63 -13.03 -8.71
CA ASP A 65 13.43 -13.82 -8.91
C ASP A 65 13.46 -15.07 -8.04
N SER A 66 12.75 -15.05 -6.93
CA SER A 66 12.59 -16.21 -6.04
C SER A 66 11.24 -16.15 -5.31
N ARG A 67 10.77 -17.33 -4.88
CA ARG A 67 9.61 -17.47 -4.00
C ARG A 67 10.00 -17.54 -2.52
N SER A 68 11.26 -17.79 -2.22
CA SER A 68 11.80 -17.84 -0.87
C SER A 68 12.19 -16.43 -0.39
N LEU A 69 11.63 -15.98 0.72
CA LEU A 69 11.96 -14.67 1.30
C LEU A 69 13.45 -14.59 1.69
N ASN A 70 14.03 -15.68 2.18
CA ASN A 70 15.44 -15.72 2.55
C ASN A 70 16.36 -15.67 1.32
N GLU A 71 15.97 -16.34 0.24
CA GLU A 71 16.70 -16.30 -1.02
C GLU A 71 16.64 -14.91 -1.67
N ILE A 72 15.44 -14.26 -1.67
CA ILE A 72 15.31 -12.87 -2.08
C ILE A 72 16.25 -11.97 -1.28
N THR A 73 16.27 -12.12 0.04
CA THR A 73 17.18 -11.35 0.91
C THR A 73 18.64 -11.52 0.50
N ALA A 74 19.10 -12.77 0.32
CA ALA A 74 20.50 -13.06 -0.04
C ALA A 74 20.86 -12.49 -1.42
N GLN A 75 20.02 -12.71 -2.43
CA GLN A 75 20.28 -12.25 -3.79
C GLN A 75 20.27 -10.72 -3.88
N VAL A 76 19.31 -10.04 -3.24
CA VAL A 76 19.28 -8.58 -3.21
C VAL A 76 20.50 -8.01 -2.51
N MET A 77 20.93 -8.59 -1.37
CA MET A 77 22.14 -8.12 -0.69
C MET A 77 23.34 -8.17 -1.62
N ALA A 78 23.55 -9.27 -2.33
CA ALA A 78 24.69 -9.42 -3.23
C ALA A 78 24.61 -8.48 -4.44
N ALA A 79 23.45 -8.42 -5.11
CA ALA A 79 23.27 -7.59 -6.30
C ALA A 79 23.33 -6.09 -5.97
N PHE A 80 22.73 -5.67 -4.87
CA PHE A 80 22.72 -4.27 -4.43
C PHE A 80 24.09 -3.82 -3.93
N ASP A 81 24.89 -4.73 -3.36
CA ASP A 81 26.27 -4.47 -2.96
C ASP A 81 27.13 -4.12 -4.18
N HIS A 82 27.05 -4.91 -5.26
CA HIS A 82 27.71 -4.61 -6.52
C HIS A 82 27.22 -3.30 -7.15
N TYR A 83 25.91 -3.05 -7.11
CA TYR A 83 25.38 -1.80 -7.62
C TYR A 83 25.98 -0.57 -6.90
N LEU A 84 26.10 -0.61 -5.57
CA LEU A 84 26.67 0.49 -4.78
C LEU A 84 28.19 0.68 -4.97
N ASP A 85 28.92 -0.33 -5.47
CA ASP A 85 30.32 -0.15 -5.88
C ASP A 85 30.46 0.81 -7.07
N GLU A 86 29.54 0.72 -8.02
CA GLU A 86 29.56 1.53 -9.23
C GLU A 86 28.78 2.85 -9.06
N HIS A 87 27.77 2.86 -8.18
CA HIS A 87 26.85 3.96 -7.95
C HIS A 87 26.74 4.30 -6.46
N PRO A 88 27.79 4.92 -5.86
CA PRO A 88 27.74 5.29 -4.44
C PRO A 88 26.62 6.29 -4.16
N ALA A 89 25.91 6.10 -3.05
CA ALA A 89 24.80 6.94 -2.63
C ALA A 89 25.08 7.58 -1.26
N ASP A 90 24.73 8.86 -1.10
CA ASP A 90 24.78 9.54 0.20
C ASP A 90 23.64 9.04 1.10
N VAL A 91 22.47 8.80 0.49
CA VAL A 91 21.26 8.32 1.18
C VAL A 91 20.62 7.21 0.37
N VAL A 92 20.30 6.11 1.01
CA VAL A 92 19.44 5.06 0.46
C VAL A 92 18.07 5.13 1.12
N ILE A 93 17.02 5.25 0.32
CA ILE A 93 15.62 5.24 0.77
C ILE A 93 15.03 3.88 0.50
N VAL A 94 14.54 3.20 1.53
CA VAL A 94 13.78 1.94 1.41
C VAL A 94 12.33 2.18 1.79
N VAL A 95 11.42 1.41 1.18
CA VAL A 95 9.97 1.61 1.29
C VAL A 95 9.29 0.35 1.80
N ASP A 96 8.41 0.52 2.78
CA ASP A 96 7.64 -0.57 3.39
C ASP A 96 8.53 -1.66 4.04
N ASP A 97 8.07 -2.92 3.98
CA ASP A 97 8.50 -4.01 4.85
C ASP A 97 8.81 -5.31 4.07
N LEU A 98 9.33 -5.18 2.87
CA LEU A 98 9.66 -6.34 2.03
C LEU A 98 11.02 -6.95 2.40
N ALA A 99 11.21 -8.24 2.08
CA ALA A 99 12.50 -8.90 2.23
C ALA A 99 13.60 -8.23 1.40
N SER A 100 13.24 -7.74 0.21
CA SER A 100 14.12 -6.99 -0.68
C SER A 100 14.53 -5.62 -0.11
N THR A 101 13.59 -4.87 0.48
CA THR A 101 13.87 -3.56 1.08
C THR A 101 14.68 -3.70 2.37
N MET A 102 14.43 -4.74 3.17
CA MET A 102 15.27 -5.09 4.32
C MET A 102 16.71 -5.43 3.88
N ALA A 103 16.87 -6.25 2.84
CA ALA A 103 18.18 -6.60 2.31
C ALA A 103 18.96 -5.37 1.84
N ALA A 104 18.32 -4.46 1.11
CA ALA A 104 18.90 -3.20 0.68
C ALA A 104 19.29 -2.31 1.87
N ALA A 105 18.46 -2.25 2.92
CA ALA A 105 18.74 -1.49 4.14
C ALA A 105 20.02 -1.98 4.84
N ILE A 106 20.16 -3.30 5.01
CA ILE A 106 21.35 -3.91 5.62
C ILE A 106 22.59 -3.57 4.77
N THR A 107 22.50 -3.73 3.46
CA THR A 107 23.61 -3.48 2.53
C THR A 107 24.03 -2.01 2.55
N ALA A 108 23.06 -1.08 2.46
CA ALA A 108 23.31 0.36 2.52
C ALA A 108 24.10 0.74 3.79
N LYS A 109 23.69 0.24 4.95
CA LYS A 109 24.37 0.53 6.23
C LYS A 109 25.77 -0.05 6.28
N LYS A 110 26.01 -1.26 5.77
CA LYS A 110 27.35 -1.85 5.69
C LYS A 110 28.28 -1.07 4.76
N ARG A 111 27.72 -0.41 3.74
CA ARG A 111 28.47 0.45 2.81
C ARG A 111 28.64 1.89 3.33
N GLY A 112 28.14 2.21 4.51
CA GLY A 112 28.28 3.53 5.15
C GLY A 112 27.33 4.60 4.64
N ALA A 113 26.37 4.26 3.76
CA ALA A 113 25.34 5.20 3.33
C ALA A 113 24.37 5.52 4.48
N LYS A 114 23.82 6.73 4.49
CA LYS A 114 22.68 7.04 5.33
C LYS A 114 21.45 6.27 4.87
N LEU A 115 20.67 5.74 5.81
CA LEU A 115 19.46 4.98 5.53
C LEU A 115 18.21 5.75 5.94
N ALA A 116 17.26 5.87 5.01
CA ALA A 116 15.96 6.45 5.26
C ALA A 116 14.86 5.39 5.06
N HIS A 117 14.03 5.18 6.07
CA HIS A 117 12.87 4.29 5.98
C HIS A 117 11.58 5.07 5.75
N LEU A 118 10.96 4.87 4.60
CA LEU A 118 9.64 5.42 4.27
C LEU A 118 8.55 4.46 4.76
N VAL A 119 7.60 4.98 5.54
CA VAL A 119 6.55 4.22 6.28
C VAL A 119 7.10 3.51 7.53
N ALA A 120 8.07 4.15 8.19
CA ALA A 120 8.66 3.66 9.43
C ALA A 120 7.68 3.62 10.62
N GLY A 121 8.02 2.85 11.64
CA GLY A 121 7.27 2.76 12.90
C GLY A 121 5.95 1.98 12.81
N THR A 122 5.67 1.38 11.67
CA THR A 122 4.51 0.50 11.49
C THR A 122 4.74 -0.85 12.18
N ARG A 123 3.80 -1.31 13.02
CA ARG A 123 3.92 -2.57 13.77
C ARG A 123 2.62 -3.37 13.77
N SER A 124 2.75 -4.67 13.58
CA SER A 124 1.71 -5.66 13.91
C SER A 124 1.87 -6.22 15.33
N PHE A 125 3.08 -6.13 15.89
CA PHE A 125 3.50 -6.76 17.15
C PHE A 125 3.43 -8.30 17.15
N ASP A 126 3.35 -8.91 15.97
CA ASP A 126 3.42 -10.36 15.79
C ASP A 126 4.77 -10.74 15.15
N ILE A 127 5.71 -11.18 15.98
CA ILE A 127 7.06 -11.56 15.54
C ILE A 127 7.07 -12.80 14.62
N ASN A 128 5.98 -13.57 14.56
CA ASN A 128 5.86 -14.68 13.63
C ASN A 128 5.54 -14.21 12.20
N MET A 129 5.17 -12.95 12.05
CA MET A 129 4.92 -12.36 10.74
C MET A 129 6.25 -11.94 10.09
N PRO A 130 6.64 -12.50 8.92
CA PRO A 130 7.91 -12.16 8.27
C PRO A 130 8.10 -10.66 8.02
N LYS A 131 7.02 -9.94 7.73
CA LYS A 131 7.04 -8.50 7.54
C LYS A 131 7.38 -7.72 8.82
N GLU A 132 6.96 -8.22 9.98
CA GLU A 132 7.30 -7.58 11.26
C GLU A 132 8.79 -7.67 11.53
N ILE A 133 9.42 -8.81 11.23
CA ILE A 133 10.87 -8.96 11.30
C ILE A 133 11.57 -7.94 10.42
N ASN A 134 11.09 -7.77 9.18
CA ASN A 134 11.67 -6.80 8.25
C ASN A 134 11.56 -5.37 8.79
N ARG A 135 10.40 -4.98 9.33
CA ARG A 135 10.17 -3.65 9.92
C ARG A 135 11.14 -3.36 11.06
N LEU A 136 11.28 -4.31 11.99
CA LEU A 136 12.20 -4.19 13.13
C LEU A 136 13.64 -3.98 12.67
N VAL A 137 14.09 -4.75 11.69
CA VAL A 137 15.47 -4.64 11.17
C VAL A 137 15.68 -3.31 10.45
N ILE A 138 14.75 -2.91 9.57
CA ILE A 138 14.89 -1.66 8.81
C ILE A 138 14.88 -0.45 9.76
N ASP A 139 13.91 -0.40 10.67
CA ASP A 139 13.79 0.72 11.61
C ASP A 139 15.03 0.83 12.51
N ALA A 140 15.53 -0.30 13.03
CA ALA A 140 16.71 -0.32 13.91
C ALA A 140 17.98 0.20 13.21
N LEU A 141 18.10 0.05 11.89
CA LEU A 141 19.25 0.47 11.11
C LEU A 141 19.12 1.90 10.55
N SER A 142 17.93 2.48 10.55
CA SER A 142 17.64 3.73 9.84
C SER A 142 18.18 4.96 10.56
N ASP A 143 18.82 5.85 9.80
CA ASP A 143 19.19 7.20 10.26
C ASP A 143 17.98 8.14 10.24
N TYR A 144 17.08 7.98 9.25
CA TYR A 144 15.86 8.76 9.11
C TYR A 144 14.64 7.84 9.12
N LEU A 145 13.75 8.02 10.08
CA LEU A 145 12.49 7.29 10.23
C LEU A 145 11.32 8.20 9.85
N PHE A 146 10.78 8.01 8.64
CA PHE A 146 9.66 8.79 8.13
C PHE A 146 8.34 8.10 8.41
N THR A 147 7.57 8.63 9.34
CA THR A 147 6.34 8.01 9.85
C THR A 147 5.08 8.67 9.28
N ALA A 148 4.04 7.84 9.10
CA ALA A 148 2.80 8.26 8.46
C ALA A 148 1.79 8.93 9.40
N GLY A 149 1.91 8.73 10.71
CA GLY A 149 0.95 9.24 11.68
C GLY A 149 1.46 9.20 13.11
N VAL A 150 0.62 9.61 14.04
CA VAL A 150 0.98 9.78 15.46
C VAL A 150 1.42 8.47 16.10
N ARG A 151 0.70 7.37 15.82
CA ARG A 151 1.02 6.05 16.40
C ARG A 151 2.36 5.52 15.93
N SER A 152 2.58 5.48 14.62
CA SER A 152 3.85 5.03 14.05
C SER A 152 5.02 5.92 14.49
N ASN A 153 4.79 7.23 14.62
CA ASN A 153 5.80 8.15 15.16
C ASN A 153 6.16 7.84 16.61
N SER A 154 5.16 7.58 17.46
CA SER A 154 5.38 7.20 18.86
C SER A 154 6.14 5.89 18.99
N VAL A 155 5.81 4.89 18.16
CA VAL A 155 6.52 3.60 18.14
C VAL A 155 7.97 3.78 17.69
N ALA A 156 8.20 4.43 16.55
CA ALA A 156 9.54 4.67 16.03
C ALA A 156 10.43 5.45 17.02
N THR A 157 9.89 6.48 17.67
CA THR A 157 10.64 7.26 18.67
C THR A 157 11.00 6.41 19.89
N ARG A 158 10.08 5.57 20.36
CA ARG A 158 10.32 4.72 21.55
C ARG A 158 11.31 3.59 21.28
N GLU A 159 11.29 3.05 20.06
CA GLU A 159 12.11 1.90 19.67
C GLU A 159 13.45 2.33 19.01
N GLN A 160 13.75 3.61 18.96
CA GLN A 160 14.97 4.16 18.39
C GLN A 160 16.23 3.54 19.06
N GLN A 161 17.12 2.95 18.25
CA GLN A 161 18.28 2.21 18.73
C GLN A 161 19.59 3.02 18.74
N SER A 162 19.63 4.15 18.03
CA SER A 162 20.84 4.95 17.87
C SER A 162 20.56 6.43 18.18
N GLU A 163 21.50 7.08 18.85
CA GLU A 163 21.45 8.53 19.08
C GLU A 163 21.51 9.35 17.78
N SER A 164 22.07 8.76 16.71
CA SER A 164 22.12 9.39 15.38
C SER A 164 20.85 9.20 14.55
N SER A 165 19.95 8.33 14.97
CA SER A 165 18.66 8.11 14.31
C SER A 165 17.69 9.23 14.64
N GLN A 166 16.90 9.67 13.66
CA GLN A 166 15.92 10.74 13.82
C GLN A 166 14.56 10.31 13.29
N THR A 167 13.53 10.55 14.07
CA THR A 167 12.14 10.22 13.72
C THR A 167 11.37 11.50 13.34
N PHE A 168 10.73 11.45 12.16
CA PHE A 168 9.96 12.55 11.62
C PHE A 168 8.54 12.10 11.25
N MET A 169 7.53 12.70 11.87
CA MET A 169 6.16 12.54 11.42
C MET A 169 5.91 13.40 10.17
N VAL A 170 6.09 12.83 9.01
CA VAL A 170 5.99 13.53 7.72
C VAL A 170 4.58 13.45 7.10
N GLY A 171 3.78 12.47 7.52
CA GLY A 171 2.48 12.16 6.94
C GLY A 171 2.51 10.92 6.05
N ASN A 172 1.38 10.59 5.47
CA ASN A 172 1.25 9.39 4.62
C ASN A 172 1.54 9.73 3.16
N ILE A 173 2.64 9.18 2.64
CA ILE A 173 3.11 9.42 1.27
C ILE A 173 2.10 8.95 0.19
N LEU A 174 1.23 7.98 0.48
CA LEU A 174 0.20 7.55 -0.45
C LEU A 174 -0.77 8.70 -0.77
N MET A 175 -1.02 9.60 0.18
CA MET A 175 -1.90 10.75 0.00
C MET A 175 -1.39 11.74 -1.04
N ASP A 176 -0.06 11.86 -1.15
CA ASP A 176 0.58 12.70 -2.19
C ASP A 176 0.24 12.18 -3.59
N THR A 177 0.27 10.86 -3.77
CA THR A 177 -0.06 10.23 -5.05
C THR A 177 -1.55 10.35 -5.36
N LEU A 178 -2.41 10.12 -4.38
CA LEU A 178 -3.86 10.27 -4.55
C LEU A 178 -4.21 11.71 -4.91
N ARG A 179 -3.71 12.69 -4.15
CA ARG A 179 -3.95 14.11 -4.39
C ARG A 179 -3.48 14.55 -5.77
N TYR A 180 -2.28 14.13 -6.18
CA TYR A 180 -1.74 14.45 -7.50
C TYR A 180 -2.62 13.92 -8.63
N ASN A 181 -3.20 12.73 -8.44
CA ASN A 181 -3.99 12.06 -9.48
C ASN A 181 -5.49 12.38 -9.44
N MET A 182 -6.01 13.09 -8.43
CA MET A 182 -7.46 13.35 -8.31
C MET A 182 -8.10 13.90 -9.58
N ALA A 183 -7.47 14.90 -10.22
CA ALA A 183 -7.97 15.49 -11.47
C ALA A 183 -7.73 14.61 -12.71
N ARG A 184 -7.01 13.51 -12.57
CA ARG A 184 -6.63 12.59 -13.65
C ARG A 184 -7.36 11.25 -13.59
N LEU A 185 -8.18 11.04 -12.56
CA LEU A 185 -8.96 9.82 -12.41
C LEU A 185 -9.84 9.59 -13.63
N ARG A 186 -9.93 8.34 -14.08
CA ARG A 186 -10.68 7.95 -15.27
C ARG A 186 -11.76 6.95 -14.90
N LYS A 187 -12.99 7.26 -15.29
CA LYS A 187 -14.10 6.30 -15.14
C LYS A 187 -13.81 5.07 -16.00
N PRO A 188 -13.83 3.85 -15.44
CA PRO A 188 -13.66 2.64 -16.24
C PRO A 188 -14.83 2.48 -17.23
N ALA A 189 -14.62 1.70 -18.30
CA ALA A 189 -15.65 1.38 -19.28
C ALA A 189 -16.68 0.38 -18.72
N LEU A 190 -17.29 0.75 -17.60
CA LEU A 190 -18.33 0.02 -16.89
C LEU A 190 -19.58 0.93 -16.78
N ASN A 191 -20.76 0.30 -16.93
CA ASN A 191 -22.02 1.04 -16.75
C ASN A 191 -22.31 1.20 -15.25
N LEU A 192 -21.70 2.20 -14.63
CA LEU A 192 -21.79 2.50 -13.21
C LEU A 192 -22.13 3.97 -12.99
N ASP A 193 -22.99 4.24 -12.02
CA ASP A 193 -23.25 5.58 -11.50
C ASP A 193 -22.43 5.82 -10.22
N GLU A 194 -21.94 7.03 -10.02
CA GLU A 194 -21.27 7.45 -8.80
C GLU A 194 -22.17 7.25 -7.58
N GLY A 195 -21.62 6.69 -6.51
CA GLY A 195 -22.35 6.38 -5.28
C GLY A 195 -23.37 5.24 -5.39
N LYS A 196 -23.45 4.57 -6.54
CA LYS A 196 -24.42 3.50 -6.78
C LYS A 196 -23.76 2.13 -7.05
N TYR A 197 -22.63 1.86 -6.44
CA TYR A 197 -21.95 0.55 -6.44
C TYR A 197 -21.08 0.39 -5.20
N LEU A 198 -20.79 -0.84 -4.86
CA LEU A 198 -19.76 -1.20 -3.88
C LEU A 198 -18.51 -1.67 -4.59
N LEU A 199 -17.36 -1.38 -4.01
CA LEU A 199 -16.06 -1.89 -4.46
C LEU A 199 -15.61 -3.02 -3.53
N LEU A 200 -15.32 -4.20 -4.08
CA LEU A 200 -14.79 -5.34 -3.34
C LEU A 200 -13.36 -5.65 -3.81
N THR A 201 -12.40 -5.64 -2.89
CA THR A 201 -11.04 -6.08 -3.18
C THR A 201 -10.58 -7.14 -2.19
N LEU A 202 -10.00 -8.22 -2.71
CA LEU A 202 -9.51 -9.36 -1.95
C LEU A 202 -8.14 -9.79 -2.48
N ASN A 203 -7.18 -10.00 -1.58
CA ASN A 203 -5.82 -10.40 -1.95
C ASN A 203 -5.12 -11.29 -0.90
N ARG A 204 -5.56 -11.29 0.36
CA ARG A 204 -4.89 -12.04 1.43
C ARG A 204 -5.07 -13.54 1.25
N ARG A 205 -3.93 -14.26 1.21
CA ARG A 205 -3.90 -15.72 1.02
C ARG A 205 -4.69 -16.47 2.09
N VAL A 206 -4.66 -16.01 3.33
CA VAL A 206 -5.37 -16.66 4.44
C VAL A 206 -6.88 -16.63 4.20
N LEU A 207 -7.45 -15.46 3.86
CA LEU A 207 -8.88 -15.33 3.56
C LEU A 207 -9.28 -16.13 2.31
N LEU A 208 -8.45 -16.10 1.27
CA LEU A 208 -8.71 -16.84 0.02
C LEU A 208 -8.58 -18.35 0.17
N ALA A 209 -7.87 -18.84 1.19
CA ALA A 209 -7.75 -20.25 1.52
C ALA A 209 -8.90 -20.76 2.41
N ASP A 210 -9.57 -19.86 3.14
CA ASP A 210 -10.74 -20.17 3.94
C ASP A 210 -12.01 -20.05 3.09
N GLU A 211 -12.32 -21.13 2.36
CA GLU A 211 -13.44 -21.15 1.41
C GLU A 211 -14.80 -20.95 2.10
N GLU A 212 -14.97 -21.45 3.32
CA GLU A 212 -16.21 -21.30 4.07
C GLU A 212 -16.41 -19.83 4.53
N GLN A 213 -15.39 -19.20 5.09
CA GLN A 213 -15.44 -17.79 5.46
C GLN A 213 -15.70 -16.90 4.25
N LEU A 214 -15.00 -17.14 3.14
CA LEU A 214 -15.20 -16.39 1.90
C LEU A 214 -16.64 -16.54 1.38
N ARG A 215 -17.16 -17.76 1.40
CA ARG A 215 -18.56 -18.06 1.01
C ARG A 215 -19.56 -17.28 1.86
N GLN A 216 -19.37 -17.27 3.18
CA GLN A 216 -20.22 -16.53 4.11
C GLN A 216 -20.17 -15.01 3.86
N ILE A 217 -18.98 -14.46 3.57
CA ILE A 217 -18.82 -13.04 3.17
C ILE A 217 -19.62 -12.74 1.90
N LEU A 218 -19.43 -13.54 0.83
CA LEU A 218 -20.11 -13.33 -0.45
C LEU A 218 -21.64 -13.45 -0.30
N MET A 219 -22.11 -14.43 0.44
CA MET A 219 -23.54 -14.60 0.76
C MET A 219 -24.08 -13.38 1.53
N THR A 220 -23.34 -12.91 2.54
CA THR A 220 -23.74 -11.74 3.33
C THR A 220 -23.84 -10.50 2.45
N LEU A 221 -22.89 -10.29 1.54
CA LEU A 221 -22.97 -9.20 0.57
C LEU A 221 -24.20 -9.31 -0.34
N ILE A 222 -24.53 -10.53 -0.83
CA ILE A 222 -25.70 -10.76 -1.66
C ILE A 222 -27.00 -10.39 -0.92
N GLU A 223 -27.14 -10.84 0.31
CA GLU A 223 -28.34 -10.69 1.11
C GLU A 223 -28.57 -9.25 1.60
N THR A 224 -27.50 -8.49 1.88
CA THR A 224 -27.61 -7.21 2.59
C THR A 224 -27.54 -5.99 1.70
N THR A 225 -27.05 -6.10 0.45
CA THR A 225 -26.81 -4.94 -0.41
C THR A 225 -27.89 -4.73 -1.49
N GLY A 226 -29.01 -5.45 -1.43
CA GLY A 226 -30.10 -5.34 -2.42
C GLY A 226 -29.58 -5.56 -3.85
N ASP A 227 -30.03 -4.75 -4.79
CA ASP A 227 -29.64 -4.81 -6.20
C ASP A 227 -28.40 -3.98 -6.53
N LEU A 228 -27.71 -3.43 -5.52
CA LEU A 228 -26.55 -2.57 -5.74
C LEU A 228 -25.40 -3.39 -6.39
N PRO A 229 -24.84 -2.93 -7.52
CA PRO A 229 -23.72 -3.61 -8.15
C PRO A 229 -22.50 -3.67 -7.23
N ILE A 230 -21.79 -4.81 -7.25
CA ILE A 230 -20.53 -5.01 -6.54
C ILE A 230 -19.43 -5.19 -7.57
N VAL A 231 -18.58 -4.19 -7.72
CA VAL A 231 -17.45 -4.23 -8.64
C VAL A 231 -16.26 -4.88 -7.92
N ALA A 232 -15.75 -5.95 -8.48
CA ALA A 232 -14.67 -6.73 -7.91
C ALA A 232 -13.47 -6.84 -8.89
N PRO A 233 -12.56 -5.84 -8.92
CA PRO A 233 -11.32 -5.93 -9.67
C PRO A 233 -10.33 -6.81 -8.90
N LEU A 234 -10.18 -8.05 -9.34
CA LEU A 234 -9.39 -9.08 -8.67
C LEU A 234 -8.25 -9.56 -9.58
N ARG A 235 -7.19 -10.08 -8.97
CA ARG A 235 -6.03 -10.60 -9.72
C ARG A 235 -5.82 -12.08 -9.43
N ASP A 236 -5.27 -12.80 -10.41
CA ASP A 236 -4.70 -14.13 -10.25
C ASP A 236 -5.55 -15.10 -9.43
N ASN A 237 -5.02 -15.49 -8.27
CA ASN A 237 -5.67 -16.44 -7.39
C ASN A 237 -6.99 -15.91 -6.83
N ALA A 238 -7.08 -14.64 -6.46
CA ALA A 238 -8.31 -14.04 -5.94
C ALA A 238 -9.41 -14.08 -6.99
N LEU A 239 -9.11 -13.75 -8.24
CA LEU A 239 -10.06 -13.83 -9.36
C LEU A 239 -10.61 -15.27 -9.51
N ARG A 240 -9.73 -16.26 -9.56
CA ARG A 240 -10.12 -17.66 -9.73
C ARG A 240 -10.99 -18.17 -8.58
N VAL A 241 -10.58 -17.89 -7.35
CA VAL A 241 -11.26 -18.38 -6.14
C VAL A 241 -12.63 -17.72 -6.00
N VAL A 242 -12.72 -16.39 -6.17
CA VAL A 242 -14.00 -15.68 -6.04
C VAL A 242 -14.99 -16.09 -7.15
N VAL A 243 -14.53 -16.18 -8.41
CA VAL A 243 -15.41 -16.62 -9.51
C VAL A 243 -15.94 -18.03 -9.25
N ARG A 244 -15.10 -18.97 -8.81
CA ARG A 244 -15.54 -20.32 -8.45
C ARG A 244 -16.61 -20.26 -7.36
N GLN A 245 -16.34 -19.57 -6.25
CA GLN A 245 -17.30 -19.45 -5.15
C GLN A 245 -18.63 -18.85 -5.59
N LEU A 246 -18.61 -17.74 -6.38
CA LEU A 246 -19.84 -17.14 -6.90
C LEU A 246 -20.65 -18.05 -7.81
N THR A 247 -19.98 -18.96 -8.56
CA THR A 247 -20.66 -19.94 -9.43
C THR A 247 -21.33 -21.07 -8.62
N GLU A 248 -20.75 -21.42 -7.47
CA GLU A 248 -21.25 -22.50 -6.60
C GLU A 248 -22.33 -22.03 -5.60
N LEU A 249 -22.57 -20.71 -5.50
CA LEU A 249 -23.59 -20.18 -4.60
C LEU A 249 -25.02 -20.61 -5.04
N PRO A 250 -25.90 -20.94 -4.06
CA PRO A 250 -27.27 -21.33 -4.34
C PRO A 250 -28.19 -20.14 -4.71
N VAL A 251 -27.64 -18.92 -4.76
CA VAL A 251 -28.36 -17.66 -5.02
C VAL A 251 -27.73 -16.93 -6.19
N SER A 252 -28.50 -16.05 -6.81
CA SER A 252 -27.99 -15.27 -7.94
C SER A 252 -26.85 -14.33 -7.52
N SER A 253 -25.74 -14.45 -8.23
CA SER A 253 -24.56 -13.58 -8.08
C SER A 253 -24.47 -12.52 -9.19
N SER A 254 -25.55 -12.30 -9.95
CA SER A 254 -25.57 -11.43 -11.15
C SER A 254 -25.17 -9.96 -10.90
N LYS A 255 -25.27 -9.49 -9.65
CA LYS A 255 -24.84 -8.14 -9.28
C LYS A 255 -23.33 -7.99 -9.13
N PHE A 256 -22.55 -9.08 -9.12
CA PHE A 256 -21.10 -9.01 -9.08
C PHE A 256 -20.53 -8.74 -10.48
N ILE A 257 -19.84 -7.63 -10.61
CA ILE A 257 -19.09 -7.24 -11.81
C ILE A 257 -17.63 -7.60 -11.56
N VAL A 258 -17.31 -8.88 -11.72
CA VAL A 258 -15.93 -9.36 -11.55
C VAL A 258 -15.10 -9.01 -12.78
N ARG A 259 -13.95 -8.42 -12.56
CA ARG A 259 -12.99 -8.03 -13.60
C ARG A 259 -11.58 -8.47 -13.20
N ASN A 260 -10.73 -8.67 -14.20
CA ASN A 260 -9.29 -8.72 -13.95
C ASN A 260 -8.79 -7.34 -13.47
N SER A 261 -7.51 -7.25 -13.12
CA SER A 261 -6.94 -5.98 -12.67
C SER A 261 -7.32 -4.80 -13.59
N ILE A 262 -7.55 -3.66 -12.97
CA ILE A 262 -7.90 -2.40 -13.63
C ILE A 262 -6.70 -1.46 -13.53
N PRO A 263 -6.44 -0.59 -14.55
CA PRO A 263 -5.40 0.45 -14.49
C PRO A 263 -5.51 1.32 -13.25
N TYR A 264 -4.39 1.89 -12.80
CA TYR A 264 -4.31 2.60 -11.52
C TYR A 264 -5.29 3.77 -11.41
N LEU A 265 -5.40 4.61 -12.45
CA LEU A 265 -6.31 5.77 -12.42
C LEU A 265 -7.80 5.38 -12.47
N GLU A 266 -8.12 4.27 -13.10
CA GLU A 266 -9.48 3.73 -13.11
C GLU A 266 -9.84 3.09 -11.76
N PHE A 267 -8.89 2.39 -11.13
CA PHE A 267 -9.06 1.88 -9.78
C PHE A 267 -9.25 3.01 -8.77
N GLY A 268 -8.46 4.07 -8.88
CA GLY A 268 -8.63 5.28 -8.06
C GLY A 268 -10.01 5.92 -8.23
N TRP A 269 -10.54 5.95 -9.47
CA TRP A 269 -11.90 6.42 -9.70
C TRP A 269 -12.93 5.53 -9.00
N LEU A 270 -12.80 4.22 -9.12
CA LEU A 270 -13.70 3.28 -8.44
C LEU A 270 -13.67 3.45 -6.92
N THR A 271 -12.50 3.64 -6.33
CA THR A 271 -12.37 3.85 -4.88
C THR A 271 -12.99 5.18 -4.45
N ALA A 272 -12.77 6.24 -5.21
CA ALA A 272 -13.23 7.59 -4.87
C ALA A 272 -14.76 7.77 -5.00
N HIS A 273 -15.40 7.03 -5.91
CA HIS A 273 -16.83 7.23 -6.24
C HIS A 273 -17.70 6.05 -5.83
N ALA A 274 -17.20 5.09 -5.06
CA ALA A 274 -18.01 4.01 -4.52
C ALA A 274 -18.97 4.51 -3.43
N LYS A 275 -20.13 3.87 -3.27
CA LYS A 275 -20.96 4.01 -2.07
C LYS A 275 -20.23 3.51 -0.84
N GLY A 276 -19.41 2.51 -1.00
CA GLY A 276 -18.55 1.96 0.03
C GLY A 276 -17.57 0.94 -0.53
N VAL A 277 -16.53 0.69 0.26
CA VAL A 277 -15.44 -0.23 -0.08
C VAL A 277 -15.42 -1.37 0.93
N ILE A 278 -15.30 -2.61 0.43
CA ILE A 278 -15.06 -3.81 1.24
C ILE A 278 -13.69 -4.35 0.82
N THR A 279 -12.77 -4.51 1.76
CA THR A 279 -11.39 -4.85 1.42
C THR A 279 -10.69 -5.67 2.51
N ASP A 280 -9.65 -6.37 2.14
CA ASP A 280 -8.66 -6.96 3.05
C ASP A 280 -7.29 -6.25 2.98
N SER A 281 -7.23 -5.11 2.27
CA SER A 281 -6.01 -4.35 2.00
C SER A 281 -5.94 -3.07 2.85
N GLY A 282 -4.83 -2.89 3.59
CA GLY A 282 -4.56 -1.66 4.33
C GLY A 282 -4.45 -0.43 3.43
N ASN A 283 -3.76 -0.53 2.29
CA ASN A 283 -3.62 0.59 1.35
C ASN A 283 -4.99 1.05 0.80
N VAL A 284 -5.87 0.12 0.47
CA VAL A 284 -7.22 0.46 -0.02
C VAL A 284 -8.06 1.14 1.07
N ALA A 285 -7.89 0.73 2.33
CA ALA A 285 -8.54 1.41 3.47
C ALA A 285 -7.99 2.83 3.68
N GLU A 286 -6.70 3.06 3.41
CA GLU A 286 -6.11 4.40 3.40
C GLU A 286 -6.67 5.25 2.26
N GLU A 287 -6.79 4.71 1.04
CA GLU A 287 -7.38 5.39 -0.11
C GLU A 287 -8.86 5.74 0.14
N ALA A 288 -9.64 4.81 0.70
CA ALA A 288 -11.01 5.06 1.08
C ALA A 288 -11.14 6.17 2.15
N THR A 289 -10.24 6.17 3.15
CA THR A 289 -10.17 7.21 4.17
C THR A 289 -9.87 8.58 3.55
N PHE A 290 -8.91 8.66 2.63
CA PHE A 290 -8.58 9.90 1.93
C PHE A 290 -9.77 10.46 1.15
N ASN A 291 -10.53 9.60 0.50
CA ASN A 291 -11.71 9.97 -0.27
C ASN A 291 -12.98 10.12 0.58
N SER A 292 -12.89 9.92 1.90
CA SER A 292 -14.04 9.92 2.82
C SER A 292 -15.14 8.92 2.45
N VAL A 293 -14.77 7.83 1.78
CA VAL A 293 -15.66 6.74 1.38
C VAL A 293 -15.77 5.72 2.52
N PRO A 294 -16.97 5.28 2.92
CA PRO A 294 -17.17 4.21 3.89
C PRO A 294 -16.36 2.97 3.53
N CYS A 295 -15.60 2.44 4.50
CA CYS A 295 -14.74 1.28 4.28
C CYS A 295 -14.94 0.21 5.34
N ILE A 296 -15.13 -1.03 4.90
CA ILE A 296 -15.17 -2.22 5.75
C ILE A 296 -13.92 -3.06 5.45
N THR A 297 -13.08 -3.26 6.47
CA THR A 297 -11.90 -4.12 6.37
C THR A 297 -12.21 -5.50 6.97
N LEU A 298 -11.98 -6.55 6.17
CA LEU A 298 -12.22 -7.95 6.50
C LEU A 298 -11.09 -8.57 7.36
N ASN A 299 -10.41 -7.76 8.16
CA ASN A 299 -9.34 -8.18 9.06
C ASN A 299 -9.68 -7.79 10.49
N ASP A 300 -9.11 -8.49 11.45
CA ASP A 300 -9.27 -8.23 12.89
C ASP A 300 -8.41 -7.05 13.37
N TYR A 301 -7.37 -6.74 12.63
CA TYR A 301 -6.42 -5.69 12.95
C TYR A 301 -6.01 -4.89 11.71
N THR A 302 -5.45 -3.73 11.94
CA THR A 302 -4.75 -2.94 10.92
C THR A 302 -3.51 -2.28 11.51
N GLU A 303 -2.46 -2.20 10.73
CA GLU A 303 -1.29 -1.38 11.04
C GLU A 303 -1.60 0.12 10.90
N HIS A 304 -2.60 0.46 10.11
CA HIS A 304 -3.02 1.85 9.80
C HIS A 304 -4.19 2.27 10.72
N GLN A 305 -3.93 2.35 12.02
CA GLN A 305 -4.96 2.61 13.03
C GLN A 305 -5.69 3.95 12.81
N GLU A 306 -5.03 4.92 12.20
CA GLU A 306 -5.61 6.22 11.86
C GLU A 306 -6.83 6.08 10.94
N THR A 307 -6.86 5.07 10.06
CA THR A 307 -8.02 4.80 9.20
C THR A 307 -9.26 4.42 10.01
N VAL A 308 -9.07 3.79 11.18
CA VAL A 308 -10.14 3.33 12.07
C VAL A 308 -10.53 4.40 13.08
N THR A 309 -9.54 5.05 13.70
CA THR A 309 -9.79 6.00 14.80
C THR A 309 -10.27 7.37 14.32
N VAL A 310 -9.78 7.82 13.19
CA VAL A 310 -10.08 9.13 12.58
C VAL A 310 -10.78 8.96 11.24
N GLY A 311 -10.32 8.04 10.41
CA GLY A 311 -10.78 7.81 9.05
C GLY A 311 -12.11 7.06 8.95
N SER A 312 -12.43 6.64 7.72
CA SER A 312 -13.71 6.04 7.36
C SER A 312 -13.77 4.52 7.50
N ASN A 313 -12.72 3.88 8.03
CA ASN A 313 -12.59 2.42 8.09
C ASN A 313 -13.19 1.80 9.35
N VAL A 314 -13.79 0.61 9.20
CA VAL A 314 -14.28 -0.25 10.29
C VAL A 314 -13.73 -1.65 10.09
N LEU A 315 -13.20 -2.27 11.17
CA LEU A 315 -12.70 -3.65 11.15
C LEU A 315 -13.81 -4.62 11.56
N VAL A 316 -14.06 -5.63 10.74
CA VAL A 316 -15.07 -6.66 11.03
C VAL A 316 -14.47 -8.05 11.24
N GLY A 317 -13.23 -8.27 10.76
CA GLY A 317 -12.58 -9.59 10.85
C GLY A 317 -13.39 -10.67 10.17
N GLY A 318 -13.46 -11.84 10.82
CA GLY A 318 -14.29 -12.97 10.42
C GLY A 318 -15.71 -12.95 10.98
N ASP A 319 -16.14 -11.88 11.65
CA ASP A 319 -17.43 -11.78 12.32
C ASP A 319 -18.54 -11.33 11.34
N MET A 320 -19.39 -12.29 10.93
CA MET A 320 -20.49 -12.03 9.99
C MET A 320 -21.57 -11.12 10.60
N GLY A 321 -21.72 -11.08 11.91
CA GLY A 321 -22.64 -10.17 12.60
C GLY A 321 -22.17 -8.72 12.48
N LYS A 322 -20.87 -8.47 12.72
CA LYS A 322 -20.27 -7.16 12.53
C LYS A 322 -20.32 -6.74 11.06
N LEU A 323 -20.07 -7.68 10.13
CA LEU A 323 -20.15 -7.39 8.68
C LEU A 323 -21.57 -6.96 8.30
N ARG A 324 -22.62 -7.69 8.74
CA ARG A 324 -24.03 -7.33 8.47
C ARG A 324 -24.39 -5.96 9.03
N SER A 325 -23.98 -5.67 10.28
CA SER A 325 -24.24 -4.36 10.91
C SER A 325 -23.55 -3.23 10.15
N ALA A 326 -22.26 -3.39 9.83
CA ALA A 326 -21.52 -2.36 9.08
C ALA A 326 -22.09 -2.14 7.67
N LEU A 327 -22.53 -3.20 6.99
CA LEU A 327 -23.20 -3.09 5.70
C LEU A 327 -24.56 -2.37 5.82
N ALA A 328 -25.33 -2.65 6.86
CA ALA A 328 -26.61 -1.95 7.09
C ALA A 328 -26.40 -0.45 7.32
N ASP A 329 -25.42 -0.06 8.11
CA ASP A 329 -25.05 1.35 8.34
C ASP A 329 -24.58 2.02 7.04
N MET A 330 -23.73 1.34 6.27
CA MET A 330 -23.23 1.82 4.97
C MET A 330 -24.36 2.00 3.96
N MET A 331 -25.26 1.02 3.84
CA MET A 331 -26.39 1.07 2.92
C MET A 331 -27.42 2.13 3.34
N GLY A 332 -27.66 2.27 4.65
CA GLY A 332 -28.56 3.26 5.24
C GLY A 332 -28.03 4.69 5.28
N GLY A 333 -26.77 4.91 4.90
CA GLY A 333 -26.13 6.24 4.98
C GLY A 333 -25.85 6.71 6.41
N GLN A 334 -25.78 5.79 7.36
CA GLN A 334 -25.51 6.06 8.79
C GLN A 334 -24.07 5.74 9.18
N TRP A 335 -23.13 6.09 8.29
CA TRP A 335 -21.73 5.84 8.55
C TRP A 335 -21.18 6.75 9.65
N LYS A 336 -20.15 6.25 10.34
CA LYS A 336 -19.46 7.04 11.38
C LYS A 336 -18.93 8.36 10.81
N LYS A 337 -18.84 9.39 11.64
CA LYS A 337 -18.12 10.62 11.28
C LYS A 337 -16.66 10.30 11.06
N CYS A 338 -16.09 10.79 9.99
CA CYS A 338 -14.68 10.60 9.65
C CYS A 338 -14.04 11.94 9.26
N ALA A 339 -12.71 11.98 9.38
CA ALA A 339 -11.87 13.08 8.97
C ALA A 339 -10.55 12.54 8.38
N LEU A 340 -9.78 13.40 7.76
CA LEU A 340 -8.42 13.04 7.38
C LEU A 340 -7.52 13.04 8.61
N PRO A 341 -6.70 12.00 8.82
CA PRO A 341 -5.69 12.00 9.85
C PRO A 341 -4.69 13.16 9.69
N ASP A 342 -4.03 13.52 10.79
CA ASP A 342 -3.05 14.61 10.79
C ASP A 342 -1.93 14.36 9.77
N ARG A 343 -1.57 15.40 9.01
CA ARG A 343 -0.57 15.39 7.92
C ARG A 343 -0.89 14.46 6.72
N TRP A 344 -2.12 13.99 6.59
CA TRP A 344 -2.56 13.30 5.37
C TRP A 344 -2.99 14.31 4.29
N ASP A 345 -2.19 15.34 4.11
CA ASP A 345 -2.48 16.52 3.30
C ASP A 345 -1.86 16.48 1.89
N GLY A 346 -1.15 15.39 1.55
CA GLY A 346 -0.51 15.22 0.24
C GLY A 346 0.73 16.10 0.05
N ARG A 347 1.45 16.41 1.12
CA ARG A 347 2.71 17.19 1.11
C ARG A 347 3.85 16.45 1.82
N THR A 348 3.75 15.14 1.91
CA THR A 348 4.71 14.28 2.59
C THR A 348 6.06 14.28 1.89
N ALA A 349 6.05 14.13 0.55
CA ALA A 349 7.26 14.12 -0.26
C ALA A 349 8.07 15.42 -0.14
N GLU A 350 7.41 16.56 -0.10
CA GLU A 350 8.06 17.87 0.10
C GLU A 350 8.80 17.91 1.44
N ARG A 351 8.16 17.45 2.53
CA ARG A 351 8.77 17.41 3.87
C ARG A 351 9.97 16.47 3.90
N ILE A 352 9.87 15.30 3.30
CA ILE A 352 10.96 14.31 3.22
C ILE A 352 12.17 14.92 2.52
N VAL A 353 11.97 15.51 1.34
CA VAL A 353 13.07 16.10 0.55
C VAL A 353 13.72 17.26 1.31
N GLN A 354 12.95 18.12 1.96
CA GLN A 354 13.49 19.20 2.80
C GLN A 354 14.38 18.65 3.93
N ILE A 355 13.94 17.61 4.64
CA ILE A 355 14.72 16.98 5.72
C ILE A 355 15.98 16.33 5.17
N LEU A 356 15.89 15.64 4.02
CA LEU A 356 17.06 15.00 3.42
C LEU A 356 18.08 16.00 2.86
N LEU A 357 17.70 17.23 2.58
CA LEU A 357 18.59 18.28 2.04
C LEU A 357 19.15 19.22 3.11
N SER A 358 18.54 19.25 4.29
CA SER A 358 19.09 19.96 5.45
C SER A 358 20.29 19.22 6.06
#